data_6bf98b13267b171d93454708725314cb
#
_entry.id   6bf98b13267b171d93454708725314cb
#
_cell.length_a   1.000
_cell.length_b   1.000
_cell.length_c   1.000
_cell.angle_alpha   90.00
_cell.angle_beta   90.00
_cell.angle_gamma   90.00
#
_symmetry.space_group_name_H-M   'P 1'
#
loop_
_entity.id
_entity.type
_entity.pdbx_description
1 polymer ?
#
loop_
_entity_poly.entity_id
_entity_poly.type
_entity_poly.pdbx_seq_one_letter_code
_entity_poly.pdbx_strand_id
1 'polypeptide(L)'
;MSKSKLFTGQRARLAPALAAALAVSAVLPGVALGATAEDKTQFSVTAGSLSFSPSPAMPTLSSVTLKGEAQTTHTTMTNYGVADATGSGAGWNVTVAGQSGTGKSAVFAQYCPTATCGSDSEGYVTGGATLPANSLTLNSTGASFAAQNGSTGTAPELKCSTACNVDSATAVKIASAAEKAGMGTFATTGWPGTSLALTTPSTLKTLSNGEVYRVNLLWTLSTGP
;
A
#
# COMPACT_ATOMS: atom_id res chain seq x y z
N MET A 1 -35.90 -29.84 -52.98
CA MET A 1 -37.07 -30.68 -52.75
C MET A 1 -37.82 -30.05 -51.59
N SER A 2 -38.90 -29.37 -51.98
CA SER A 2 -40.32 -29.72 -51.82
C SER A 2 -40.76 -29.50 -50.36
N LYS A 3 -41.82 -28.81 -50.03
CA LYS A 3 -43.03 -28.29 -50.73
C LYS A 3 -43.70 -27.23 -49.88
N SER A 4 -44.17 -26.24 -50.52
CA SER A 4 -45.20 -25.27 -50.17
C SER A 4 -46.54 -25.96 -49.74
N LYS A 5 -47.30 -25.33 -48.82
CA LYS A 5 -48.75 -25.40 -48.84
C LYS A 5 -49.35 -24.07 -48.40
N LEU A 6 -49.91 -23.41 -49.37
CA LEU A 6 -51.01 -22.42 -49.31
C LEU A 6 -52.23 -23.05 -48.68
N PHE A 7 -53.01 -22.31 -47.90
CA PHE A 7 -54.44 -22.49 -47.77
C PHE A 7 -55.17 -21.19 -47.82
N THR A 8 -56.07 -21.13 -48.83
CA THR A 8 -56.90 -20.04 -49.23
C THR A 8 -58.30 -20.22 -48.62
N GLY A 9 -58.98 -19.10 -48.35
CA GLY A 9 -60.47 -18.97 -48.48
C GLY A 9 -61.16 -18.93 -47.11
N GLN A 10 -61.95 -17.95 -46.76
CA GLN A 10 -63.26 -17.70 -47.39
C GLN A 10 -63.83 -16.40 -46.88
N ARG A 11 -64.40 -15.66 -47.77
CA ARG A 11 -65.19 -14.42 -47.54
C ARG A 11 -66.61 -14.79 -47.07
N ALA A 12 -67.10 -14.07 -46.05
CA ALA A 12 -68.57 -13.95 -45.87
C ALA A 12 -68.92 -12.48 -45.61
N ARG A 13 -69.68 -11.95 -46.52
CA ARG A 13 -70.32 -10.61 -46.44
C ARG A 13 -71.65 -10.76 -45.70
N LEU A 14 -71.92 -9.81 -44.77
CA LEU A 14 -73.33 -9.44 -44.46
C LEU A 14 -73.37 -7.97 -43.98
N ALA A 15 -74.21 -7.19 -44.59
CA ALA A 15 -74.46 -5.78 -44.35
C ALA A 15 -75.73 -5.62 -43.46
N PRO A 16 -76.27 -4.45 -43.27
CA PRO A 16 -76.11 -3.59 -42.11
C PRO A 16 -77.41 -3.46 -41.29
N ALA A 17 -77.30 -3.10 -40.03
CA ALA A 17 -78.42 -2.64 -39.23
C ALA A 17 -78.07 -1.33 -38.54
N LEU A 18 -78.72 -0.28 -38.99
CA LEU A 18 -78.67 1.06 -38.44
C LEU A 18 -79.44 1.07 -37.13
N ALA A 19 -78.78 1.30 -35.99
CA ALA A 19 -79.46 1.63 -34.75
C ALA A 19 -78.80 2.91 -34.18
N ALA A 20 -79.56 4.01 -34.27
CA ALA A 20 -79.19 5.26 -33.63
C ALA A 20 -79.34 5.12 -32.11
N ALA A 21 -78.24 5.17 -31.42
CA ALA A 21 -78.21 5.29 -29.93
C ALA A 21 -77.64 6.65 -29.54
N LEU A 22 -78.48 7.46 -28.87
CA LEU A 22 -78.03 8.71 -28.25
C LEU A 22 -76.84 8.43 -27.27
N ALA A 23 -75.70 8.95 -27.62
CA ALA A 23 -74.55 8.94 -26.71
C ALA A 23 -74.70 10.11 -25.74
N VAL A 24 -75.08 9.82 -24.50
CA VAL A 24 -74.88 10.71 -23.37
C VAL A 24 -73.35 10.69 -23.07
N SER A 25 -72.68 11.77 -23.43
CA SER A 25 -71.25 11.95 -23.13
C SER A 25 -71.10 12.23 -21.62
N ALA A 26 -70.94 11.20 -20.85
CA ALA A 26 -70.40 11.35 -19.49
C ALA A 26 -68.92 11.77 -19.59
N VAL A 27 -68.66 13.03 -19.35
CA VAL A 27 -67.24 13.50 -19.12
C VAL A 27 -66.79 12.91 -17.82
N LEU A 28 -66.16 11.76 -17.92
CA LEU A 28 -65.40 11.22 -16.80
C LEU A 28 -64.14 12.08 -16.66
N PRO A 29 -63.81 12.60 -15.45
CA PRO A 29 -62.54 13.25 -15.23
C PRO A 29 -61.44 12.22 -15.54
N GLY A 30 -60.66 12.51 -16.56
CA GLY A 30 -59.54 11.67 -16.93
C GLY A 30 -58.55 11.60 -15.77
N VAL A 31 -58.52 10.47 -15.07
CA VAL A 31 -57.38 10.13 -14.20
C VAL A 31 -56.15 10.03 -15.11
N ALA A 32 -55.27 11.02 -14.99
CA ALA A 32 -53.97 10.95 -15.62
C ALA A 32 -53.23 9.78 -14.98
N LEU A 33 -53.21 8.64 -15.64
CA LEU A 33 -52.36 7.52 -15.28
C LEU A 33 -50.91 7.96 -15.53
N GLY A 34 -50.19 8.26 -14.48
CA GLY A 34 -48.78 8.52 -14.59
C GLY A 34 -48.08 7.28 -15.18
N ALA A 35 -47.33 7.46 -16.26
CA ALA A 35 -46.49 6.41 -16.81
C ALA A 35 -45.19 6.35 -16.00
N THR A 36 -44.84 5.18 -15.48
CA THR A 36 -43.55 4.87 -14.90
C THR A 36 -42.72 4.06 -15.88
N ALA A 37 -41.46 4.44 -16.06
CA ALA A 37 -40.49 3.67 -16.83
C ALA A 37 -39.39 3.18 -15.88
N GLU A 38 -39.09 1.90 -15.96
CA GLU A 38 -37.89 1.33 -15.26
C GLU A 38 -36.75 1.27 -16.26
N ASP A 39 -35.59 1.75 -15.81
CA ASP A 39 -34.33 1.63 -16.54
C ASP A 39 -33.30 0.94 -15.61
N LYS A 40 -32.34 0.21 -16.20
CA LYS A 40 -31.31 -0.49 -15.51
C LYS A 40 -29.95 -0.11 -16.09
N THR A 41 -29.05 0.30 -15.22
CA THR A 41 -27.65 0.53 -15.58
C THR A 41 -26.75 -0.37 -14.75
N GLN A 42 -25.61 -0.75 -15.29
CA GLN A 42 -24.64 -1.62 -14.61
C GLN A 42 -23.23 -1.25 -15.03
N PHE A 43 -22.26 -1.53 -14.16
CA PHE A 43 -20.84 -1.40 -14.44
C PHE A 43 -20.07 -2.57 -13.83
N SER A 44 -18.86 -2.80 -14.31
CA SER A 44 -17.94 -3.80 -13.77
C SER A 44 -16.73 -3.12 -13.14
N VAL A 45 -16.11 -3.79 -12.15
CA VAL A 45 -14.91 -3.33 -11.47
C VAL A 45 -13.80 -4.35 -11.67
N THR A 46 -12.62 -3.88 -12.06
CA THR A 46 -11.42 -4.71 -12.16
C THR A 46 -10.49 -4.40 -10.98
N ALA A 47 -9.98 -5.43 -10.32
CA ALA A 47 -9.04 -5.28 -9.22
C ALA A 47 -7.70 -4.70 -9.71
N GLY A 48 -7.14 -3.78 -8.93
CA GLY A 48 -5.77 -3.33 -9.04
C GLY A 48 -4.81 -4.16 -8.18
N SER A 49 -3.69 -3.57 -7.78
CA SER A 49 -2.64 -4.23 -7.00
C SER A 49 -2.43 -3.59 -5.63
N LEU A 50 -1.80 -4.35 -4.74
CA LEU A 50 -1.22 -3.86 -3.49
C LEU A 50 0.24 -3.49 -3.75
N SER A 51 0.65 -2.25 -3.45
CA SER A 51 1.99 -1.76 -3.73
C SER A 51 2.45 -0.67 -2.76
N PHE A 52 3.76 -0.46 -2.65
CA PHE A 52 4.30 0.74 -2.00
C PHE A 52 4.11 1.98 -2.89
N SER A 53 3.70 3.11 -2.27
CA SER A 53 3.49 4.38 -2.97
C SER A 53 3.56 5.60 -2.01
N PRO A 54 4.72 6.26 -1.83
CA PRO A 54 6.06 5.88 -2.32
C PRO A 54 6.64 4.68 -1.59
N SER A 55 7.67 4.06 -2.19
CA SER A 55 8.42 2.98 -1.54
C SER A 55 9.17 3.48 -0.31
N PRO A 56 9.34 2.65 0.74
CA PRO A 56 10.18 2.98 1.88
C PRO A 56 11.63 3.24 1.45
N ALA A 57 12.22 4.27 2.02
CA ALA A 57 13.64 4.60 1.86
C ALA A 57 14.20 5.05 3.20
N MET A 58 15.29 4.44 3.64
CA MET A 58 15.97 4.87 4.85
C MET A 58 16.80 6.12 4.55
N PRO A 59 16.75 7.14 5.42
CA PRO A 59 17.61 8.31 5.28
C PRO A 59 19.07 7.94 5.58
N THR A 60 20.00 8.75 5.13
CA THR A 60 21.38 8.70 5.62
C THR A 60 21.40 9.08 7.10
N LEU A 61 21.96 8.22 7.93
CA LEU A 61 22.06 8.47 9.36
C LEU A 61 23.14 9.52 9.65
N SER A 62 23.00 10.22 10.78
CA SER A 62 23.98 11.21 11.24
C SER A 62 25.31 10.54 11.55
N SER A 63 26.42 11.22 11.25
CA SER A 63 27.76 10.75 11.59
C SER A 63 27.95 10.70 13.12
N VAL A 64 28.76 9.75 13.58
CA VAL A 64 29.11 9.56 14.99
C VAL A 64 30.55 10.04 15.24
N THR A 65 30.73 10.94 16.21
CA THR A 65 32.06 11.31 16.71
C THR A 65 32.34 10.54 17.98
N LEU A 66 33.37 9.68 17.95
CA LEU A 66 33.70 8.82 19.10
C LEU A 66 34.14 9.62 20.31
N LYS A 67 33.62 9.26 21.50
CA LYS A 67 33.91 9.90 22.78
C LYS A 67 34.44 8.91 23.83
N GLY A 68 34.71 7.67 23.44
CA GLY A 68 35.10 6.60 24.36
C GLY A 68 33.96 5.99 25.17
N GLU A 69 32.71 6.32 24.82
CA GLU A 69 31.48 5.82 25.44
C GLU A 69 30.47 5.35 24.38
N ALA A 70 29.50 4.54 24.78
CA ALA A 70 28.37 4.21 23.90
C ALA A 70 27.53 5.46 23.62
N GLN A 71 27.11 5.64 22.40
CA GLN A 71 26.38 6.84 21.95
C GLN A 71 25.13 6.47 21.18
N THR A 72 24.10 7.31 21.26
CA THR A 72 22.91 7.20 20.43
C THR A 72 22.75 8.47 19.61
N THR A 73 22.64 8.31 18.29
CA THR A 73 22.32 9.41 17.37
C THR A 73 20.93 9.22 16.81
N HIS A 74 20.27 10.33 16.47
CA HIS A 74 18.89 10.33 15.99
C HIS A 74 18.79 10.89 14.58
N THR A 75 17.81 10.38 13.82
CA THR A 75 17.48 10.84 12.46
C THR A 75 15.99 10.69 12.24
N THR A 76 15.41 11.58 11.42
CA THR A 76 13.99 11.49 11.03
C THR A 76 13.79 10.43 9.96
N MET A 77 12.85 9.50 10.14
CA MET A 77 12.45 8.54 9.10
C MET A 77 11.80 9.25 7.91
N THR A 78 12.07 8.78 6.71
CA THR A 78 11.41 9.26 5.49
C THR A 78 9.97 8.74 5.39
N ASN A 79 9.08 9.54 4.82
CA ASN A 79 7.72 9.08 4.56
C ASN A 79 7.71 7.98 3.50
N TYR A 80 6.85 6.99 3.69
CA TYR A 80 6.53 5.96 2.71
C TYR A 80 5.00 5.77 2.67
N GLY A 81 4.51 5.08 1.66
CA GLY A 81 3.07 4.87 1.53
C GLY A 81 2.73 3.49 0.99
N VAL A 82 1.47 3.14 1.12
CA VAL A 82 0.88 1.93 0.58
C VAL A 82 -0.36 2.31 -0.23
N ALA A 83 -0.46 1.75 -1.42
CA ALA A 83 -1.66 1.80 -2.25
C ALA A 83 -2.27 0.39 -2.31
N ASP A 84 -3.47 0.25 -1.75
CA ASP A 84 -4.29 -0.95 -1.85
C ASP A 84 -5.45 -0.68 -2.81
N ALA A 85 -5.28 -1.09 -4.06
CA ALA A 85 -6.30 -1.04 -5.10
C ALA A 85 -6.93 -2.40 -5.38
N THR A 86 -6.71 -3.40 -4.52
CA THR A 86 -7.17 -4.78 -4.75
C THR A 86 -8.69 -4.92 -4.69
N GLY A 87 -9.36 -4.05 -3.95
CA GLY A 87 -10.79 -4.15 -3.70
C GLY A 87 -11.19 -5.35 -2.81
N SER A 88 -10.21 -6.11 -2.30
CA SER A 88 -10.45 -7.33 -1.51
C SER A 88 -10.89 -7.05 -0.07
N GLY A 89 -10.43 -5.92 0.50
CA GLY A 89 -10.62 -5.61 1.91
C GLY A 89 -9.91 -6.55 2.88
N ALA A 90 -8.95 -7.36 2.42
CA ALA A 90 -8.24 -8.33 3.24
C ALA A 90 -7.29 -7.69 4.28
N GLY A 91 -7.03 -6.39 4.16
CA GLY A 91 -5.98 -5.72 4.91
C GLY A 91 -4.57 -6.08 4.40
N TRP A 92 -3.57 -5.56 5.07
CA TRP A 92 -2.17 -5.78 4.70
C TRP A 92 -1.23 -5.50 5.88
N ASN A 93 0.01 -5.93 5.76
CA ASN A 93 1.06 -5.58 6.72
C ASN A 93 2.37 -5.23 6.01
N VAL A 94 3.17 -4.38 6.67
CA VAL A 94 4.54 -4.03 6.28
C VAL A 94 5.48 -4.54 7.34
N THR A 95 6.48 -5.30 6.92
CA THR A 95 7.58 -5.73 7.77
C THR A 95 8.92 -5.20 7.26
N VAL A 96 9.90 -5.11 8.14
CA VAL A 96 11.30 -4.79 7.81
C VAL A 96 12.23 -5.77 8.51
N ALA A 97 13.31 -6.14 7.84
CA ALA A 97 14.38 -6.99 8.37
C ALA A 97 15.72 -6.58 7.77
N GLY A 98 16.79 -6.81 8.50
CA GLY A 98 18.14 -6.82 7.94
C GLY A 98 18.27 -7.97 6.93
N GLN A 99 18.83 -7.69 5.75
CA GLN A 99 18.98 -8.66 4.68
C GLN A 99 20.44 -9.11 4.55
N SER A 100 20.70 -10.40 4.78
CA SER A 100 22.00 -11.03 4.52
C SER A 100 22.02 -11.73 3.15
N GLY A 101 23.22 -12.00 2.65
CA GLY A 101 23.43 -12.70 1.38
C GLY A 101 24.62 -12.14 0.61
N THR A 102 24.84 -12.61 -0.62
CA THR A 102 25.93 -12.12 -1.46
C THR A 102 25.79 -10.60 -1.67
N GLY A 103 26.83 -9.84 -1.26
CA GLY A 103 26.84 -8.38 -1.38
C GLY A 103 25.87 -7.66 -0.45
N LYS A 104 25.40 -8.30 0.64
CA LYS A 104 24.44 -7.73 1.60
C LYS A 104 24.80 -8.06 3.03
N SER A 105 24.48 -7.15 3.97
CA SER A 105 24.62 -7.37 5.40
C SER A 105 23.34 -7.02 6.15
N ALA A 106 22.90 -7.91 7.02
CA ALA A 106 21.73 -7.71 7.88
C ALA A 106 22.01 -6.78 9.08
N VAL A 107 23.27 -6.48 9.33
CA VAL A 107 23.74 -5.54 10.37
C VAL A 107 24.63 -4.48 9.73
N PHE A 108 24.89 -3.38 10.42
CA PHE A 108 25.87 -2.41 9.94
C PHE A 108 27.25 -3.04 9.87
N ALA A 109 27.82 -3.08 8.70
CA ALA A 109 29.13 -3.63 8.41
C ALA A 109 29.96 -2.65 7.56
N GLN A 110 31.27 -2.73 7.68
CA GLN A 110 32.23 -1.97 6.89
C GLN A 110 31.97 -2.18 5.41
N TYR A 111 31.83 -1.10 4.67
CA TYR A 111 31.49 -1.09 3.27
C TYR A 111 32.31 -0.04 2.52
N CYS A 112 32.90 -0.44 1.40
CA CYS A 112 33.55 0.47 0.46
C CYS A 112 32.49 0.97 -0.58
N PRO A 113 32.14 2.25 -0.60
CA PRO A 113 31.10 2.78 -1.50
C PRO A 113 31.62 3.15 -2.90
N THR A 114 32.92 3.05 -3.15
CA THR A 114 33.58 3.41 -4.39
C THR A 114 34.33 2.23 -4.98
N ALA A 115 34.82 2.34 -6.20
CA ALA A 115 35.59 1.26 -6.86
C ALA A 115 36.77 0.75 -6.04
N THR A 116 37.38 1.63 -5.22
CA THR A 116 38.44 1.28 -4.29
C THR A 116 38.38 2.14 -3.04
N CYS A 117 38.67 1.55 -1.86
CA CYS A 117 38.83 2.22 -0.59
C CYS A 117 40.16 1.71 0.04
N GLY A 118 41.27 2.38 -0.28
CA GLY A 118 42.58 1.86 0.05
C GLY A 118 42.89 0.56 -0.69
N SER A 119 42.97 -0.57 0.05
CA SER A 119 43.15 -1.90 -0.53
C SER A 119 41.87 -2.65 -0.82
N ASP A 120 40.70 -2.13 -0.38
CA ASP A 120 39.42 -2.81 -0.50
C ASP A 120 38.70 -2.40 -1.80
N SER A 121 38.06 -3.37 -2.44
CA SER A 121 37.19 -3.16 -3.59
C SER A 121 35.79 -2.71 -3.15
N GLU A 122 35.00 -2.16 -4.08
CA GLU A 122 33.60 -1.82 -3.82
C GLU A 122 32.85 -3.02 -3.23
N GLY A 123 32.11 -2.77 -2.16
CA GLY A 123 31.30 -3.79 -1.48
C GLY A 123 31.57 -3.89 0.02
N TYR A 124 31.00 -4.93 0.62
CA TYR A 124 31.27 -5.25 2.03
C TYR A 124 32.67 -5.85 2.20
N VAL A 125 33.40 -5.31 3.15
CA VAL A 125 34.78 -5.73 3.44
C VAL A 125 34.77 -7.05 4.19
N THR A 126 35.44 -8.07 3.65
CA THR A 126 35.54 -9.40 4.29
C THR A 126 36.30 -9.30 5.61
N GLY A 127 35.66 -9.73 6.70
CA GLY A 127 36.25 -9.60 8.04
C GLY A 127 36.34 -8.17 8.57
N GLY A 128 35.66 -7.22 7.88
CA GLY A 128 35.58 -5.83 8.29
C GLY A 128 34.82 -5.60 9.59
N ALA A 129 34.86 -4.38 10.10
CA ALA A 129 34.19 -3.99 11.33
C ALA A 129 32.66 -4.08 11.19
N THR A 130 31.97 -4.49 12.27
CA THR A 130 30.51 -4.57 12.32
C THR A 130 29.95 -3.95 13.59
N LEU A 131 28.71 -3.44 13.54
CA LEU A 131 27.93 -3.19 14.73
C LEU A 131 27.16 -4.46 15.13
N PRO A 132 26.80 -4.60 16.42
CA PRO A 132 25.86 -5.62 16.85
C PRO A 132 24.51 -5.50 16.11
N ALA A 133 23.80 -6.60 15.97
CA ALA A 133 22.39 -6.55 15.55
C ALA A 133 21.57 -5.74 16.57
N ASN A 134 20.48 -5.14 16.11
CA ASN A 134 19.60 -4.29 16.93
C ASN A 134 20.26 -2.95 17.36
N SER A 135 21.22 -2.48 16.60
CA SER A 135 21.82 -1.15 16.76
C SER A 135 20.94 -0.02 16.25
N LEU A 136 20.04 -0.31 15.28
CA LEU A 136 19.10 0.65 14.71
C LEU A 136 17.66 0.36 15.15
N THR A 137 17.03 1.33 15.77
CA THR A 137 15.63 1.24 16.17
C THR A 137 14.76 2.26 15.44
N LEU A 138 13.52 1.87 15.14
CA LEU A 138 12.46 2.73 14.62
C LEU A 138 11.40 2.92 15.70
N ASN A 139 11.06 4.18 15.99
CA ASN A 139 9.95 4.56 16.86
C ASN A 139 8.91 5.37 16.06
N SER A 140 7.68 4.89 16.02
CA SER A 140 6.59 5.52 15.28
C SER A 140 5.73 6.47 16.11
N THR A 141 6.07 6.72 17.37
CA THR A 141 5.32 7.66 18.24
C THR A 141 5.29 9.05 17.60
N GLY A 142 4.09 9.60 17.43
CA GLY A 142 3.87 10.89 16.78
C GLY A 142 3.67 10.83 15.27
N ALA A 143 4.06 9.73 14.62
CA ALA A 143 3.77 9.51 13.22
C ALA A 143 2.41 8.83 13.01
N SER A 144 1.81 9.02 11.85
CA SER A 144 0.54 8.41 11.46
C SER A 144 0.46 8.23 9.94
N PHE A 145 -0.54 7.48 9.50
CA PHE A 145 -0.91 7.45 8.09
C PHE A 145 -1.94 8.54 7.77
N ALA A 146 -1.72 9.26 6.69
CA ALA A 146 -2.65 10.22 6.12
C ALA A 146 -3.18 9.69 4.78
N ALA A 147 -4.48 9.83 4.55
CA ALA A 147 -5.11 9.50 3.28
C ALA A 147 -4.54 10.36 2.15
N GLN A 148 -4.32 9.75 0.99
CA GLN A 148 -3.82 10.37 -0.22
C GLN A 148 -4.82 10.15 -1.37
N ASN A 149 -4.74 10.98 -2.40
CA ASN A 149 -5.50 10.82 -3.65
C ASN A 149 -7.02 10.67 -3.43
N GLY A 150 -7.59 11.34 -2.44
CA GLY A 150 -9.03 11.27 -2.14
C GLY A 150 -9.49 9.96 -1.48
N SER A 151 -8.58 9.16 -0.95
CA SER A 151 -8.92 7.93 -0.21
C SER A 151 -9.76 8.25 1.03
N THR A 152 -10.84 7.50 1.22
CA THR A 152 -11.81 7.67 2.32
C THR A 152 -11.88 6.45 3.24
N GLY A 153 -11.05 5.44 3.00
CA GLY A 153 -10.99 4.22 3.81
C GLY A 153 -10.46 4.48 5.23
N THR A 154 -10.67 3.53 6.13
CA THR A 154 -10.07 3.56 7.47
C THR A 154 -8.55 3.50 7.35
N ALA A 155 -7.86 4.42 8.01
CA ALA A 155 -6.41 4.51 7.98
C ALA A 155 -5.75 3.26 8.60
N PRO A 156 -4.59 2.82 8.06
CA PRO A 156 -3.78 1.78 8.68
C PRO A 156 -3.06 2.31 9.91
N GLU A 157 -2.44 1.41 10.68
CA GLU A 157 -1.76 1.71 11.93
C GLU A 157 -0.25 1.46 11.81
N LEU A 158 0.56 2.32 12.45
CA LEU A 158 1.97 2.07 12.74
C LEU A 158 2.09 1.22 14.02
N LYS A 159 3.05 0.28 14.04
CA LYS A 159 3.17 -0.72 15.11
C LYS A 159 4.38 -0.54 16.04
N CYS A 160 5.31 0.35 15.72
CA CYS A 160 6.51 0.60 16.51
C CYS A 160 6.35 1.79 17.49
N SER A 161 5.22 1.90 18.21
CA SER A 161 5.05 2.91 19.27
C SER A 161 5.99 2.68 20.46
N THR A 162 6.36 1.42 20.74
CA THR A 162 7.59 1.07 21.44
C THR A 162 8.63 0.77 20.36
N ALA A 163 9.85 1.27 20.51
CA ALA A 163 10.88 1.16 19.49
C ALA A 163 11.08 -0.30 19.01
N CYS A 164 11.14 -0.48 17.69
CA CYS A 164 11.38 -1.75 17.02
C CYS A 164 12.79 -1.81 16.46
N ASN A 165 13.49 -2.92 16.65
CA ASN A 165 14.79 -3.15 16.04
C ASN A 165 14.63 -3.50 14.56
N VAL A 166 15.33 -2.81 13.67
CA VAL A 166 15.14 -2.96 12.22
C VAL A 166 16.36 -3.53 11.48
N ASP A 167 17.53 -3.57 12.14
CA ASP A 167 18.79 -4.06 11.61
C ASP A 167 19.15 -5.47 12.16
N SER A 168 18.20 -6.38 12.08
CA SER A 168 18.40 -7.79 12.41
C SER A 168 17.75 -8.67 11.34
N ALA A 169 18.19 -9.94 11.23
CA ALA A 169 17.60 -10.88 10.29
C ALA A 169 16.13 -11.25 10.63
N THR A 170 15.67 -10.96 11.85
CA THR A 170 14.28 -11.19 12.24
C THR A 170 13.41 -10.06 11.76
N ALA A 171 12.40 -10.39 10.94
CA ALA A 171 11.46 -9.40 10.44
C ALA A 171 10.57 -8.87 11.58
N VAL A 172 10.41 -7.56 11.62
CA VAL A 172 9.51 -6.87 12.55
C VAL A 172 8.38 -6.18 11.79
N LYS A 173 7.15 -6.31 12.29
CA LYS A 173 5.97 -5.65 11.72
C LYS A 173 5.98 -4.18 12.17
N ILE A 174 6.03 -3.27 11.20
CA ILE A 174 6.08 -1.82 11.45
C ILE A 174 4.78 -1.10 11.12
N ALA A 175 3.93 -1.69 10.31
CA ALA A 175 2.61 -1.17 9.99
C ALA A 175 1.64 -2.29 9.62
N SER A 176 0.35 -2.09 9.84
CA SER A 176 -0.70 -2.97 9.32
C SER A 176 -2.02 -2.26 9.11
N ALA A 177 -2.79 -2.75 8.18
CA ALA A 177 -4.21 -2.47 8.02
C ALA A 177 -5.02 -3.71 8.41
N ALA A 178 -5.99 -3.55 9.29
CA ALA A 178 -6.94 -4.61 9.61
C ALA A 178 -7.83 -4.95 8.40
N GLU A 179 -8.58 -6.03 8.49
CA GLU A 179 -9.63 -6.34 7.52
C GLU A 179 -10.54 -5.12 7.31
N LYS A 180 -10.87 -4.78 6.08
CA LYS A 180 -11.64 -3.60 5.64
C LYS A 180 -10.99 -2.24 5.92
N ALA A 181 -9.76 -2.20 6.46
CA ALA A 181 -8.96 -1.00 6.58
C ALA A 181 -7.86 -0.93 5.53
N GLY A 182 -7.26 0.25 5.36
CA GLY A 182 -6.11 0.47 4.46
C GLY A 182 -6.41 0.41 2.97
N MET A 183 -7.69 0.29 2.57
CA MET A 183 -8.10 0.36 1.16
C MET A 183 -7.92 1.77 0.63
N GLY A 184 -7.36 1.90 -0.57
CA GLY A 184 -6.96 3.18 -1.16
C GLY A 184 -5.47 3.47 -0.94
N THR A 185 -5.08 4.74 -0.97
CA THR A 185 -3.68 5.16 -0.83
C THR A 185 -3.48 5.92 0.47
N PHE A 186 -2.50 5.50 1.25
CA PHE A 186 -2.12 6.12 2.51
C PHE A 186 -0.60 6.32 2.56
N ALA A 187 -0.16 7.46 3.06
CA ALA A 187 1.26 7.73 3.28
C ALA A 187 1.53 8.13 4.72
N THR A 188 2.68 7.72 5.24
CA THR A 188 3.12 8.11 6.58
C THR A 188 3.47 9.59 6.61
N THR A 189 3.25 10.21 7.76
CA THR A 189 3.54 11.62 8.02
C THR A 189 3.85 11.84 9.50
N GLY A 190 4.43 12.98 9.84
CA GLY A 190 4.65 13.37 11.23
C GLY A 190 5.79 12.64 11.94
N TRP A 191 6.73 12.03 11.20
CA TRP A 191 7.90 11.40 11.82
C TRP A 191 8.71 12.41 12.63
N PRO A 192 8.92 12.19 13.94
CA PRO A 192 9.76 13.07 14.76
C PRO A 192 11.24 12.91 14.41
N GLY A 193 12.06 13.91 14.78
CA GLY A 193 13.51 13.87 14.60
C GLY A 193 14.21 12.71 15.31
N THR A 194 13.50 12.06 16.23
CA THR A 194 13.98 10.91 17.04
C THR A 194 13.40 9.58 16.56
N SER A 195 12.72 9.55 15.41
CA SER A 195 12.05 8.33 14.91
C SER A 195 13.01 7.19 14.57
N LEU A 196 14.25 7.50 14.18
CA LEU A 196 15.33 6.54 14.05
C LEU A 196 16.39 6.83 15.10
N ALA A 197 16.84 5.80 15.82
CA ALA A 197 17.93 5.90 16.79
C ALA A 197 18.97 4.83 16.48
N LEU A 198 20.20 5.28 16.19
CA LEU A 198 21.37 4.42 16.02
C LEU A 198 22.20 4.43 17.30
N THR A 199 22.32 3.28 17.95
CA THR A 199 23.18 3.10 19.13
C THR A 199 24.50 2.47 18.71
N THR A 200 25.59 3.12 19.04
CA THR A 200 26.95 2.67 18.72
C THR A 200 27.70 2.33 20.00
N PRO A 201 28.46 1.20 20.04
CA PRO A 201 29.25 0.83 21.21
C PRO A 201 30.48 1.76 21.37
N SER A 202 31.01 1.86 22.58
CA SER A 202 32.25 2.58 22.86
C SER A 202 33.48 2.02 22.12
N THR A 203 33.39 0.77 21.68
CA THR A 203 34.42 0.04 20.94
C THR A 203 34.31 0.14 19.43
N LEU A 204 33.40 1.01 18.93
CA LEU A 204 33.22 1.23 17.50
C LEU A 204 34.55 1.67 16.87
N LYS A 205 34.95 1.02 15.79
CA LYS A 205 36.16 1.37 15.05
C LYS A 205 35.90 2.52 14.08
N THR A 206 36.85 3.44 13.98
CA THR A 206 36.88 4.40 12.87
C THR A 206 37.24 3.67 11.60
N LEU A 207 36.60 4.05 10.51
CA LEU A 207 36.88 3.56 9.16
C LEU A 207 37.77 4.58 8.43
N SER A 208 38.59 4.08 7.53
CA SER A 208 39.52 4.91 6.72
C SER A 208 39.13 4.87 5.24
N ASN A 209 39.83 5.64 4.43
CA ASN A 209 39.74 5.57 2.97
C ASN A 209 38.31 5.79 2.38
N GLY A 210 37.45 6.52 3.09
CA GLY A 210 36.09 6.79 2.62
C GLY A 210 35.07 5.66 2.83
N GLU A 211 35.46 4.61 3.55
CA GLU A 211 34.57 3.53 3.95
C GLU A 211 33.49 4.01 4.91
N VAL A 212 32.36 3.30 4.91
CA VAL A 212 31.21 3.59 5.76
C VAL A 212 30.67 2.33 6.42
N TYR A 213 29.90 2.48 7.49
CA TYR A 213 29.05 1.41 7.98
C TYR A 213 27.74 1.41 7.20
N ARG A 214 27.39 0.26 6.58
CA ARG A 214 26.17 0.07 5.79
C ARG A 214 25.40 -1.16 6.26
N VAL A 215 24.07 -1.10 6.18
CA VAL A 215 23.15 -2.23 6.38
C VAL A 215 22.20 -2.32 5.18
N ASN A 216 21.83 -3.53 4.79
CA ASN A 216 20.76 -3.76 3.84
C ASN A 216 19.46 -4.09 4.58
N LEU A 217 18.41 -3.35 4.31
CA LEU A 217 17.09 -3.59 4.88
C LEU A 217 16.13 -4.05 3.78
N LEU A 218 15.38 -5.10 4.07
CA LEU A 218 14.31 -5.62 3.22
C LEU A 218 12.97 -5.21 3.81
N TRP A 219 12.21 -4.46 3.03
CA TRP A 219 10.84 -4.08 3.32
C TRP A 219 9.89 -5.00 2.56
N THR A 220 8.98 -5.62 3.26
CA THR A 220 8.01 -6.55 2.67
C THR A 220 6.60 -6.06 2.94
N LEU A 221 5.81 -5.94 1.88
CA LEU A 221 4.38 -5.65 1.93
C LEU A 221 3.63 -6.92 1.54
N SER A 222 2.71 -7.37 2.38
CA SER A 222 1.92 -8.58 2.16
C SER A 222 0.45 -8.35 2.49
N THR A 223 -0.43 -9.11 1.86
CA THR A 223 -1.86 -9.14 2.16
C THR A 223 -2.12 -9.81 3.51
N GLY A 224 -3.19 -9.38 4.18
CA GLY A 224 -3.56 -9.82 5.52
C GLY A 224 -2.90 -8.98 6.62
N PRO A 225 -3.58 -8.79 7.78
CA PRO A 225 -3.12 -7.95 8.89
C PRO A 225 -1.97 -8.57 9.70
#